data_1f871b0a4a5d08bfc71d8b02b16941a4
#
_entry.id   1f871b0a4a5d08bfc71d8b02b16941a4
#
_cell.length_a   1.000
_cell.length_b   1.000
_cell.length_c   1.000
_cell.angle_alpha   90.00
_cell.angle_beta   90.00
_cell.angle_gamma   90.00
#
_symmetry.space_group_name_H-M   'P 1'
#
loop_
_entity.id
_entity.type
_entity.pdbx_description
1 polymer ?
#
loop_
_entity_poly.entity_id
_entity_poly.type
_entity_poly.pdbx_seq_one_letter_code
_entity_poly.pdbx_strand_id
1 'polypeptide(L)'
;MASRTVTVGSSVGLHALPAAVISQKAAQLGSAVTLATDGDPIDAKSVLGIMTLGASSGDSVTVAGDDEGDVNTIADLVASDLDA
;
A
#
# COMPACT_ATOMS: atom_id res chain seq x y z
N MET A 1 -5.99 -11.60 -11.88
CA MET A 1 -5.31 -10.70 -10.95
C MET A 1 -6.03 -9.36 -10.92
N ALA A 2 -6.28 -8.84 -9.74
CA ALA A 2 -6.92 -7.55 -9.56
C ALA A 2 -5.84 -6.47 -9.32
N SER A 3 -6.10 -5.26 -9.77
CA SER A 3 -5.22 -4.15 -9.48
C SER A 3 -6.01 -2.85 -9.40
N ARG A 4 -5.48 -1.91 -8.63
CA ARG A 4 -6.10 -0.60 -8.46
C ARG A 4 -4.99 0.42 -8.22
N THR A 5 -5.03 1.53 -8.93
CA THR A 5 -4.08 2.62 -8.74
C THR A 5 -4.74 3.73 -7.95
N VAL A 6 -4.11 4.13 -6.86
CA VAL A 6 -4.62 5.18 -5.97
C VAL A 6 -3.51 6.18 -5.68
N THR A 7 -3.90 7.36 -5.19
CA THR A 7 -2.93 8.36 -4.73
C THR A 7 -2.73 8.21 -3.23
N VAL A 8 -1.48 8.44 -2.78
CA VAL A 8 -1.16 8.40 -1.35
C VAL A 8 -1.88 9.53 -0.63
N GLY A 9 -2.75 9.18 0.33
CA GLY A 9 -3.53 10.15 1.08
C GLY A 9 -2.85 10.66 2.35
N SER A 10 -1.81 9.95 2.81
CA SER A 10 -1.09 10.34 4.02
C SER A 10 -0.23 11.57 3.74
N SER A 11 -0.32 12.58 4.59
CA SER A 11 0.36 13.88 4.36
C SER A 11 1.88 13.75 4.37
N VAL A 12 2.41 12.75 5.07
CA VAL A 12 3.86 12.53 5.15
C VAL A 12 4.34 11.43 4.18
N GLY A 13 3.45 10.91 3.35
CA GLY A 13 3.78 9.81 2.44
C GLY A 13 3.78 8.46 3.15
N LEU A 14 4.32 7.45 2.49
CA LEU A 14 4.36 6.08 3.03
C LEU A 14 5.61 5.88 3.90
N HIS A 15 5.68 6.64 4.99
CA HIS A 15 6.71 6.51 6.02
C HIS A 15 6.35 5.44 7.05
N ALA A 16 7.06 5.42 8.16
CA ALA A 16 6.99 4.34 9.15
C ALA A 16 5.57 4.07 9.67
N LEU A 17 4.82 5.11 10.02
CA LEU A 17 3.49 4.91 10.60
C LEU A 17 2.48 4.36 9.57
N PRO A 18 2.30 4.98 8.40
CA PRO A 18 1.42 4.40 7.38
C PRO A 18 1.90 3.02 6.93
N ALA A 19 3.21 2.81 6.79
CA ALA A 19 3.74 1.51 6.39
C ALA A 19 3.41 0.44 7.42
N ALA A 20 3.49 0.76 8.71
CA ALA A 20 3.15 -0.18 9.77
C ALA A 20 1.66 -0.55 9.72
N VAL A 21 0.77 0.42 9.52
CA VAL A 21 -0.66 0.18 9.43
C VAL A 21 -0.98 -0.72 8.24
N ILE A 22 -0.41 -0.41 7.07
CA ILE A 22 -0.65 -1.20 5.85
C ILE A 22 -0.12 -2.62 6.03
N SER A 23 1.09 -2.77 6.54
CA SER A 23 1.71 -4.09 6.67
C SER A 23 0.96 -4.97 7.66
N GLN A 24 0.47 -4.40 8.76
CA GLN A 24 -0.31 -5.15 9.75
C GLN A 24 -1.63 -5.64 9.14
N LYS A 25 -2.30 -4.78 8.37
CA LYS A 25 -3.53 -5.19 7.70
C LYS A 25 -3.26 -6.27 6.65
N ALA A 26 -2.21 -6.09 5.86
CA ALA A 26 -1.83 -7.08 4.84
C ALA A 26 -1.56 -8.45 5.46
N ALA A 27 -0.96 -8.49 6.65
CA ALA A 27 -0.67 -9.74 7.34
C ALA A 27 -1.94 -10.48 7.78
N GLN A 28 -3.07 -9.77 7.89
CA GLN A 28 -4.35 -10.36 8.28
C GLN A 28 -5.14 -10.87 7.09
N LEU A 29 -4.73 -10.55 5.86
CA LEU A 29 -5.47 -10.92 4.66
C LEU A 29 -5.18 -12.37 4.25
N GLY A 30 -6.12 -12.96 3.50
CA GLY A 30 -5.99 -14.34 3.04
C GLY A 30 -5.14 -14.51 1.80
N SER A 31 -4.76 -13.44 1.12
CA SER A 31 -3.97 -13.51 -0.11
C SER A 31 -2.86 -12.47 -0.09
N ALA A 32 -1.90 -12.65 -1.00
CA ALA A 32 -0.78 -11.71 -1.13
C ALA A 32 -1.22 -10.47 -1.90
N VAL A 33 -0.76 -9.29 -1.43
CA VAL A 33 -1.01 -8.02 -2.09
C VAL A 33 0.33 -7.32 -2.25
N THR A 34 0.53 -6.67 -3.39
CA THR A 34 1.75 -5.94 -3.68
C THR A 34 1.47 -4.46 -3.90
N LEU A 35 2.49 -3.64 -3.69
CA LEU A 35 2.46 -2.20 -3.95
C LEU A 35 3.60 -1.85 -4.89
N ALA A 36 3.33 -0.98 -5.84
CA ALA A 36 4.37 -0.52 -6.77
C ALA A 36 4.15 0.95 -7.13
N THR A 37 5.26 1.66 -7.34
CA THR A 37 5.24 2.99 -7.95
C THR A 37 5.63 2.83 -9.42
N ASP A 38 6.89 3.14 -9.79
CA ASP A 38 7.36 3.00 -11.16
C ASP A 38 8.19 1.75 -11.41
N GLY A 39 8.61 1.08 -10.34
CA GLY A 39 9.52 -0.04 -10.44
C GLY A 39 8.87 -1.36 -10.05
N ASP A 40 9.69 -2.25 -9.51
CA ASP A 40 9.24 -3.57 -9.12
C ASP A 40 8.26 -3.51 -7.94
N PRO A 41 7.22 -4.37 -7.95
CA PRO A 41 6.31 -4.42 -6.82
C PRO A 41 6.98 -4.99 -5.57
N ILE A 42 6.53 -4.51 -4.41
CA ILE A 42 6.98 -5.02 -3.12
C ILE A 42 5.80 -5.65 -2.39
N ASP A 43 6.09 -6.51 -1.42
CA ASP A 43 5.07 -7.16 -0.61
C ASP A 43 4.47 -6.17 0.38
N ALA A 44 3.15 -6.04 0.37
CA ALA A 44 2.45 -5.12 1.29
C ALA A 44 2.65 -5.48 2.76
N LYS A 45 3.10 -6.69 3.07
CA LYS A 45 3.42 -7.10 4.44
C LYS A 45 4.77 -6.60 4.93
N SER A 46 5.60 -6.04 4.03
CA SER A 46 6.94 -5.59 4.38
C SER A 46 6.96 -4.09 4.67
N VAL A 47 7.15 -3.72 5.94
CA VAL A 47 7.28 -2.31 6.33
C VAL A 47 8.46 -1.68 5.57
N LEU A 48 9.61 -2.35 5.55
CA LEU A 48 10.78 -1.82 4.85
C LEU A 48 10.53 -1.70 3.35
N GLY A 49 9.85 -2.69 2.75
CA GLY A 49 9.50 -2.64 1.34
C GLY A 49 8.63 -1.43 1.01
N ILE A 50 7.61 -1.19 1.83
CA ILE A 50 6.72 -0.04 1.63
C ILE A 50 7.52 1.26 1.72
N MET A 51 8.39 1.37 2.72
CA MET A 51 9.20 2.58 2.89
C MET A 51 10.18 2.79 1.74
N THR A 52 10.71 1.71 1.16
CA THR A 52 11.64 1.82 0.03
C THR A 52 10.98 2.29 -1.26
N LEU A 53 9.65 2.21 -1.37
CA LEU A 53 8.95 2.78 -2.52
C LEU A 53 9.17 4.29 -2.62
N GLY A 54 9.41 4.96 -1.51
CA GLY A 54 9.64 6.40 -1.51
C GLY A 54 8.41 7.20 -1.93
N ALA A 55 7.22 6.63 -1.83
CA ALA A 55 6.00 7.31 -2.26
C ALA A 55 5.66 8.45 -1.30
N SER A 56 5.46 9.63 -1.89
CA SER A 56 5.11 10.85 -1.17
C SER A 56 3.61 11.12 -1.27
N SER A 57 3.11 12.03 -0.45
CA SER A 57 1.72 12.46 -0.52
C SER A 57 1.38 12.89 -1.95
N GLY A 58 0.30 12.35 -2.48
CA GLY A 58 -0.14 12.65 -3.84
C GLY A 58 0.46 11.76 -4.93
N ASP A 59 1.48 10.96 -4.61
CA ASP A 59 2.06 10.03 -5.60
C ASP A 59 1.10 8.88 -5.87
N SER A 60 1.16 8.33 -7.09
CA SER A 60 0.34 7.19 -7.47
C SER A 60 1.00 5.88 -7.05
N VAL A 61 0.22 4.98 -6.49
CA VAL A 61 0.66 3.64 -6.10
C VAL A 61 -0.31 2.63 -6.71
N THR A 62 0.23 1.60 -7.36
CA THR A 62 -0.58 0.50 -7.88
C THR A 62 -0.59 -0.64 -6.87
N VAL A 63 -1.79 -1.02 -6.47
CA VAL A 63 -2.02 -2.12 -5.53
C VAL A 63 -2.55 -3.30 -6.34
N ALA A 64 -1.92 -4.46 -6.22
CA ALA A 64 -2.29 -5.62 -7.02
C ALA A 64 -2.27 -6.90 -6.19
N GLY A 65 -3.08 -7.87 -6.60
CA GLY A 65 -3.16 -9.17 -5.95
C GLY A 65 -4.20 -10.05 -6.61
N ASP A 66 -4.34 -11.28 -6.12
CA ASP A 66 -5.27 -12.25 -6.70
C ASP A 66 -6.70 -12.06 -6.22
N ASP A 67 -6.90 -11.48 -5.04
CA ASP A 67 -8.22 -11.27 -4.45
C ASP A 67 -8.58 -9.79 -4.52
N GLU A 68 -9.62 -9.46 -5.27
CA GLU A 68 -10.06 -8.07 -5.45
C GLU A 68 -10.44 -7.41 -4.12
N GLY A 69 -11.09 -8.13 -3.22
CA GLY A 69 -11.45 -7.59 -1.91
C GLY A 69 -10.23 -7.19 -1.09
N ASP A 70 -9.19 -8.03 -1.11
CA ASP A 70 -7.96 -7.75 -0.40
C ASP A 70 -7.21 -6.57 -1.04
N VAL A 71 -7.20 -6.51 -2.38
CA VAL A 71 -6.60 -5.37 -3.10
C VAL A 71 -7.31 -4.07 -2.71
N ASN A 72 -8.64 -4.07 -2.68
CA ASN A 72 -9.41 -2.88 -2.31
C ASN A 72 -9.15 -2.47 -0.87
N THR A 73 -9.02 -3.43 0.05
CA THR A 73 -8.73 -3.13 1.45
C THR A 73 -7.40 -2.36 1.58
N ILE A 74 -6.36 -2.84 0.92
CA ILE A 74 -5.05 -2.19 0.99
C ILE A 74 -5.05 -0.86 0.22
N ALA A 75 -5.70 -0.81 -0.95
CA ALA A 75 -5.79 0.42 -1.73
C ALA A 75 -6.50 1.53 -0.95
N ASP A 76 -7.57 1.20 -0.23
CA ASP A 76 -8.27 2.18 0.60
C ASP A 76 -7.38 2.71 1.71
N LEU A 77 -6.54 1.87 2.32
CA LEU A 77 -5.59 2.31 3.33
C LEU A 77 -4.55 3.26 2.74
N VAL A 78 -3.99 2.93 1.57
CA VAL A 78 -3.02 3.80 0.90
C VAL A 78 -3.62 5.17 0.60
N ALA A 79 -4.89 5.19 0.17
CA ALA A 79 -5.59 6.43 -0.20
C ALA A 79 -6.04 7.23 1.02
N SER A 80 -6.02 6.65 2.21
CA SER A 80 -6.48 7.31 3.43
C SER A 80 -5.37 8.13 4.07
N ASP A 81 -5.76 9.14 4.86
CA ASP A 81 -4.80 9.89 5.67
C ASP A 81 -4.57 9.13 6.98
N LEU A 82 -3.54 8.29 7.00
CA LEU A 82 -3.23 7.43 8.14
C LEU A 82 -2.51 8.16 9.27
N ASP A 83 -2.20 9.43 9.08
CA ASP A 83 -1.55 10.27 10.10
C ASP A 83 -2.55 11.13 10.88
N ALA A 84 -3.78 11.13 10.46
CA ALA A 84 -4.81 11.96 11.09
C ALA A 84 -5.25 11.41 12.44
#